data_59e6847a51d164d8c473f23425da43f6
#
_entry.id   59e6847a51d164d8c473f23425da43f6
#
_cell.length_a   1.000
_cell.length_b   1.000
_cell.length_c   1.000
_cell.angle_alpha   90.00
_cell.angle_beta   90.00
_cell.angle_gamma   90.00
#
_symmetry.space_group_name_H-M   'P 1'
#
loop_
_entity.id
_entity.type
_entity.pdbx_description
1 polymer ?
#
loop_
_entity_poly.entity_id
_entity_poly.type
_entity_poly.pdbx_seq_one_letter_code
_entity_poly.pdbx_strand_id
1 'polypeptide(L)'
;MCGIVGYIGKRDAIPVVIDGLKRLEYRGYDSAGLAYHTGDGIEVIKVLGKIIGLEKEVERIDDKPTVAVAHTRWATHGEPSEMNAHPHTDCTGKIVVVHNGIIENYRALRQYLTERGHKFTTETDTEVIAHLIEEFYSDGELPFWKAVRSALSEIEGTYGIAVLFEDEPRKIFAARHGSPLLIGAGDDEHIIASDAAAVVRYTDRVIYLDEGTLATVSEDSIIMSNLNEELVTPKIERISMTLSEIEKGGFDHFMLKEIFEQPVTLQNALRGRLNIEEGTVRLNGLENYFDYLHDVERIIITACGTSWHAALIGEYLIEELCLLYTSDAADE
;
A
#
# COMPACT_ATOMS: atom_id res chain seq x y z
N MET A 1 7.84 -4.93 -0.52
CA MET A 1 6.51 -4.27 -0.31
C MET A 1 6.26 -3.34 -1.48
N CYS A 2 5.08 -3.34 -2.02
CA CYS A 2 4.68 -2.53 -3.16
C CYS A 2 4.32 -1.08 -2.78
N GLY A 3 4.18 -0.19 -3.77
CA GLY A 3 3.76 1.19 -3.58
C GLY A 3 2.52 1.53 -4.39
N ILE A 4 1.51 2.14 -3.75
CA ILE A 4 0.31 2.66 -4.38
C ILE A 4 0.34 4.19 -4.32
N VAL A 5 -0.02 4.84 -5.42
CA VAL A 5 -0.32 6.27 -5.48
C VAL A 5 -1.54 6.49 -6.36
N GLY A 6 -2.54 7.19 -5.85
CA GLY A 6 -3.69 7.68 -6.62
C GLY A 6 -3.80 9.19 -6.49
N TYR A 7 -4.28 9.86 -7.50
CA TYR A 7 -4.54 11.29 -7.49
C TYR A 7 -5.90 11.61 -8.09
N ILE A 8 -6.62 12.50 -7.44
CA ILE A 8 -7.82 13.12 -7.95
C ILE A 8 -7.82 14.62 -7.60
N GLY A 9 -8.07 15.48 -8.58
CA GLY A 9 -8.05 16.93 -8.37
C GLY A 9 -8.05 17.71 -9.67
N LYS A 10 -7.51 18.92 -9.63
CA LYS A 10 -7.52 19.86 -10.77
C LYS A 10 -6.21 19.88 -11.58
N ARG A 11 -5.15 19.26 -11.06
CA ARG A 11 -3.85 19.21 -11.76
C ARG A 11 -3.82 18.02 -12.72
N ASP A 12 -2.85 18.04 -13.61
CA ASP A 12 -2.45 16.85 -14.35
C ASP A 12 -2.01 15.77 -13.35
N ALA A 13 -2.72 14.63 -13.34
CA ALA A 13 -2.53 13.54 -12.40
C ALA A 13 -1.22 12.78 -12.65
N ILE A 14 -0.79 12.67 -13.92
CA ILE A 14 0.38 11.84 -14.29
C ILE A 14 1.65 12.27 -13.57
N PRO A 15 2.06 13.56 -13.60
CA PRO A 15 3.25 14.01 -12.87
C PRO A 15 3.16 13.75 -11.36
N VAL A 16 1.95 13.86 -10.76
CA VAL A 16 1.73 13.67 -9.33
C VAL A 16 1.94 12.21 -8.94
N VAL A 17 1.31 11.27 -9.68
CA VAL A 17 1.42 9.84 -9.36
C VAL A 17 2.83 9.31 -9.65
N ILE A 18 3.51 9.79 -10.69
CA ILE A 18 4.90 9.43 -10.99
C ILE A 18 5.86 9.95 -9.90
N ASP A 19 5.73 11.21 -9.45
CA ASP A 19 6.55 11.74 -8.35
C ASP A 19 6.32 10.93 -7.06
N GLY A 20 5.09 10.59 -6.75
CA GLY A 20 4.75 9.74 -5.61
C GLY A 20 5.37 8.35 -5.71
N LEU A 21 5.26 7.68 -6.88
CA LEU A 21 5.87 6.37 -7.09
C LEU A 21 7.40 6.40 -6.97
N LYS A 22 8.07 7.43 -7.47
CA LYS A 22 9.54 7.58 -7.32
C LYS A 22 9.97 7.57 -5.85
N ARG A 23 9.15 8.10 -4.96
CA ARG A 23 9.40 8.09 -3.52
C ARG A 23 9.15 6.73 -2.90
N LEU A 24 8.36 5.86 -3.56
CA LEU A 24 8.05 4.51 -3.12
C LEU A 24 8.86 3.43 -3.84
N GLU A 25 9.73 3.76 -4.80
CA GLU A 25 10.49 2.79 -5.60
C GLU A 25 11.36 1.86 -4.75
N TYR A 26 11.82 2.32 -3.59
CA TYR A 26 12.58 1.49 -2.65
C TYR A 26 11.78 0.30 -2.11
N ARG A 27 10.43 0.36 -2.20
CA ARG A 27 9.51 -0.71 -1.76
C ARG A 27 9.28 -1.78 -2.82
N GLY A 28 9.43 -1.45 -4.10
CA GLY A 28 9.23 -2.38 -5.21
C GLY A 28 9.73 -1.76 -6.51
N TYR A 29 10.37 -2.55 -7.34
CA TYR A 29 11.04 -2.09 -8.56
C TYR A 29 11.11 -3.14 -9.66
N ASP A 30 10.33 -4.22 -9.56
CA ASP A 30 10.30 -5.28 -10.59
C ASP A 30 9.40 -4.93 -11.77
N SER A 31 8.35 -4.20 -11.51
CA SER A 31 7.45 -3.66 -12.52
C SER A 31 6.69 -2.46 -11.99
N ALA A 32 6.19 -1.62 -12.86
CA ALA A 32 5.39 -0.45 -12.53
C ALA A 32 4.29 -0.25 -13.57
N GLY A 33 3.25 0.49 -13.19
CA GLY A 33 2.23 0.90 -14.12
C GLY A 33 1.28 1.92 -13.53
N LEU A 34 0.47 2.50 -14.38
CA LEU A 34 -0.56 3.46 -14.03
C LEU A 34 -1.80 3.26 -14.88
N ALA A 35 -2.93 3.74 -14.38
CA ALA A 35 -4.16 3.92 -15.13
C ALA A 35 -4.71 5.32 -14.88
N TYR A 36 -5.33 5.90 -15.90
CA TYR A 36 -5.93 7.22 -15.82
C TYR A 36 -7.20 7.33 -16.64
N HIS A 37 -8.11 8.19 -16.21
CA HIS A 37 -9.30 8.51 -16.99
C HIS A 37 -8.96 9.40 -18.17
N THR A 38 -9.43 9.00 -19.36
CA THR A 38 -9.46 9.81 -20.58
C THR A 38 -10.87 10.40 -20.78
N GLY A 39 -11.08 11.11 -21.92
CA GLY A 39 -12.44 11.52 -22.31
C GLY A 39 -13.37 10.36 -22.67
N ASP A 40 -12.79 9.22 -23.08
CA ASP A 40 -13.49 8.08 -23.70
C ASP A 40 -13.39 6.76 -22.90
N GLY A 41 -12.69 6.75 -21.74
CA GLY A 41 -12.52 5.53 -20.96
C GLY A 41 -11.35 5.59 -19.98
N ILE A 42 -10.74 4.44 -19.71
CA ILE A 42 -9.55 4.32 -18.86
C ILE A 42 -8.39 3.75 -19.68
N GLU A 43 -7.28 4.47 -19.72
CA GLU A 43 -6.03 3.97 -20.31
C GLU A 43 -5.14 3.35 -19.22
N VAL A 44 -4.48 2.24 -19.58
CA VAL A 44 -3.57 1.49 -18.70
C VAL A 44 -2.21 1.35 -19.35
N ILE A 45 -1.16 1.75 -18.64
CA ILE A 45 0.24 1.64 -19.08
C ILE A 45 1.00 0.83 -18.05
N LYS A 46 1.72 -0.19 -18.53
CA LYS A 46 2.52 -1.09 -17.69
C LYS A 46 3.92 -1.22 -18.26
N VAL A 47 4.90 -1.38 -17.39
CA VAL A 47 6.30 -1.61 -17.77
C VAL A 47 6.93 -2.64 -16.85
N LEU A 48 7.80 -3.46 -17.40
CA LEU A 48 8.72 -4.30 -16.63
C LEU A 48 9.89 -3.45 -16.15
N GLY A 49 10.28 -3.60 -14.90
CA GLY A 49 11.42 -2.92 -14.30
C GLY A 49 11.04 -1.61 -13.59
N LYS A 50 12.00 -0.72 -13.50
CA LYS A 50 11.94 0.50 -12.67
C LYS A 50 11.00 1.57 -13.22
N ILE A 51 10.57 2.49 -12.35
CA ILE A 51 9.69 3.62 -12.65
C ILE A 51 10.22 4.51 -13.79
N ILE A 52 11.53 4.59 -14.00
CA ILE A 52 12.12 5.33 -15.13
C ILE A 52 11.61 4.82 -16.49
N GLY A 53 11.25 3.53 -16.60
CA GLY A 53 10.61 2.97 -17.79
C GLY A 53 9.20 3.53 -17.99
N LEU A 54 8.41 3.56 -16.92
CA LEU A 54 7.06 4.11 -16.95
C LEU A 54 7.07 5.62 -17.26
N GLU A 55 8.01 6.37 -16.69
CA GLU A 55 8.19 7.80 -16.96
C GLU A 55 8.38 8.09 -18.46
N LYS A 56 9.19 7.28 -19.16
CA LYS A 56 9.41 7.42 -20.61
C LYS A 56 8.17 7.12 -21.45
N GLU A 57 7.33 6.18 -21.01
CA GLU A 57 6.09 5.88 -21.71
C GLU A 57 5.06 7.01 -21.53
N VAL A 58 4.95 7.58 -20.32
CA VAL A 58 4.00 8.66 -20.05
C VAL A 58 4.41 10.01 -20.64
N GLU A 59 5.70 10.24 -20.98
CA GLU A 59 6.15 11.43 -21.72
C GLU A 59 5.49 11.58 -23.11
N ARG A 60 4.93 10.51 -23.63
CA ARG A 60 4.26 10.45 -24.95
C ARG A 60 2.77 10.77 -24.87
N ILE A 61 2.25 10.97 -23.66
CA ILE A 61 0.83 11.24 -23.44
C ILE A 61 0.61 12.76 -23.56
N ASP A 62 -0.25 13.16 -24.48
CA ASP A 62 -0.66 14.56 -24.64
C ASP A 62 -1.81 14.93 -23.69
N ASP A 63 -2.55 13.94 -23.18
CA ASP A 63 -3.66 14.10 -22.26
C ASP A 63 -3.17 14.62 -20.90
N LYS A 64 -4.02 15.41 -20.26
CA LYS A 64 -3.81 15.90 -18.90
C LYS A 64 -4.95 15.41 -18.01
N PRO A 65 -4.95 14.10 -17.68
CA PRO A 65 -5.99 13.53 -16.83
C PRO A 65 -5.95 14.15 -15.44
N THR A 66 -7.12 14.28 -14.83
CA THR A 66 -7.25 14.78 -13.47
C THR A 66 -7.46 13.67 -12.44
N VAL A 67 -7.56 12.42 -12.91
CA VAL A 67 -7.71 11.22 -12.07
C VAL A 67 -6.80 10.12 -12.60
N ALA A 68 -5.96 9.58 -11.72
CA ALA A 68 -5.08 8.46 -12.03
C ALA A 68 -4.78 7.62 -10.79
N VAL A 69 -4.46 6.34 -10.99
CA VAL A 69 -3.87 5.44 -10.00
C VAL A 69 -2.61 4.80 -10.55
N ALA A 70 -1.62 4.59 -9.72
CA ALA A 70 -0.33 4.05 -10.14
C ALA A 70 0.23 3.11 -9.07
N HIS A 71 1.09 2.19 -9.50
CA HIS A 71 1.63 1.15 -8.67
C HIS A 71 3.08 0.82 -9.02
N THR A 72 3.87 0.51 -8.01
CA THR A 72 5.19 -0.13 -8.16
C THR A 72 5.18 -1.46 -7.42
N ARG A 73 5.60 -2.53 -8.10
CA ARG A 73 5.41 -3.91 -7.68
C ARG A 73 6.70 -4.53 -7.13
N TRP A 74 6.51 -5.34 -6.10
CA TRP A 74 7.41 -6.39 -5.66
C TRP A 74 6.64 -7.70 -5.78
N ALA A 75 7.03 -8.55 -6.73
CA ALA A 75 6.28 -9.75 -7.08
C ALA A 75 6.14 -10.73 -5.92
N THR A 76 4.90 -11.14 -5.62
CA THR A 76 4.56 -12.21 -4.68
C THR A 76 3.89 -13.38 -5.41
N HIS A 77 2.98 -13.10 -6.34
CA HIS A 77 2.26 -14.05 -7.19
C HIS A 77 2.46 -13.71 -8.67
N GLY A 78 2.85 -14.69 -9.48
CA GLY A 78 3.23 -14.49 -10.87
C GLY A 78 4.61 -13.86 -11.04
N GLU A 79 5.36 -14.27 -12.03
CA GLU A 79 6.69 -13.74 -12.34
C GLU A 79 6.64 -12.24 -12.68
N PRO A 80 7.74 -11.51 -12.48
CA PRO A 80 7.87 -10.14 -12.96
C PRO A 80 7.72 -10.09 -14.48
N SER A 81 6.63 -9.48 -14.94
CA SER A 81 6.31 -9.29 -16.36
C SER A 81 5.41 -8.07 -16.51
N GLU A 82 5.32 -7.55 -17.73
CA GLU A 82 4.41 -6.45 -18.04
C GLU A 82 2.94 -6.87 -17.83
N MET A 83 2.61 -8.12 -18.18
CA MET A 83 1.27 -8.67 -17.98
C MET A 83 0.89 -8.72 -16.51
N ASN A 84 1.79 -9.17 -15.64
CA ASN A 84 1.57 -9.30 -14.21
C ASN A 84 1.79 -7.97 -13.43
N ALA A 85 2.23 -6.90 -14.09
CA ALA A 85 2.30 -5.57 -13.49
C ALA A 85 0.90 -5.02 -13.19
N HIS A 86 0.77 -4.23 -12.11
CA HIS A 86 -0.45 -3.48 -11.85
C HIS A 86 -0.49 -2.21 -12.71
N PRO A 87 -1.68 -1.69 -12.99
CA PRO A 87 -3.03 -2.09 -12.56
C PRO A 87 -3.57 -3.34 -13.27
N HIS A 88 -4.57 -4.00 -12.66
CA HIS A 88 -5.34 -5.10 -13.25
C HIS A 88 -6.75 -4.64 -13.58
N THR A 89 -7.37 -5.26 -14.60
CA THR A 89 -8.69 -4.89 -15.10
C THR A 89 -9.67 -6.06 -15.01
N ASP A 90 -10.96 -5.75 -15.04
CA ASP A 90 -12.05 -6.68 -15.27
C ASP A 90 -12.10 -7.14 -16.76
N CYS A 91 -13.10 -7.97 -17.11
CA CYS A 91 -13.30 -8.44 -18.49
C CYS A 91 -13.60 -7.32 -19.49
N THR A 92 -14.18 -6.23 -19.03
CA THR A 92 -14.62 -5.11 -19.88
C THR A 92 -13.59 -4.00 -20.01
N GLY A 93 -12.58 -3.98 -19.14
CA GLY A 93 -11.61 -2.90 -19.00
C GLY A 93 -12.13 -1.65 -18.28
N LYS A 94 -13.38 -1.69 -17.79
CA LYS A 94 -14.02 -0.55 -17.11
C LYS A 94 -13.63 -0.39 -15.65
N ILE A 95 -13.25 -1.48 -14.99
CA ILE A 95 -12.84 -1.51 -13.60
C ILE A 95 -11.34 -1.75 -13.55
N VAL A 96 -10.61 -0.86 -12.89
CA VAL A 96 -9.15 -0.93 -12.82
C VAL A 96 -8.72 -0.91 -11.36
N VAL A 97 -7.88 -1.86 -10.96
CA VAL A 97 -7.48 -2.08 -9.57
C VAL A 97 -5.96 -2.07 -9.42
N VAL A 98 -5.46 -1.31 -8.45
CA VAL A 98 -4.10 -1.47 -7.88
C VAL A 98 -4.22 -2.02 -6.47
N HIS A 99 -3.31 -2.92 -6.08
CA HIS A 99 -3.40 -3.67 -4.83
C HIS A 99 -2.03 -3.90 -4.19
N ASN A 100 -1.97 -3.68 -2.90
CA ASN A 100 -0.90 -4.11 -2.01
C ASN A 100 -1.48 -5.13 -1.01
N GLY A 101 -0.90 -6.30 -0.95
CA GLY A 101 -1.35 -7.36 -0.05
C GLY A 101 -1.27 -8.73 -0.69
N ILE A 102 -1.98 -9.69 -0.11
CA ILE A 102 -2.11 -11.06 -0.59
C ILE A 102 -3.55 -11.50 -0.39
N ILE A 103 -4.18 -12.01 -1.45
CA ILE A 103 -5.51 -12.60 -1.41
C ILE A 103 -5.36 -14.11 -1.23
N GLU A 104 -5.54 -14.58 -0.01
CA GLU A 104 -5.28 -15.98 0.34
C GLU A 104 -6.22 -16.95 -0.35
N ASN A 105 -7.50 -16.60 -0.49
CA ASN A 105 -8.52 -17.43 -1.14
C ASN A 105 -8.62 -17.20 -2.66
N TYR A 106 -7.62 -16.52 -3.31
CA TYR A 106 -7.71 -16.15 -4.73
C TYR A 106 -7.95 -17.32 -5.67
N ARG A 107 -7.46 -18.52 -5.36
CA ARG A 107 -7.64 -19.70 -6.21
C ARG A 107 -9.10 -20.15 -6.28
N ALA A 108 -9.77 -20.16 -5.13
CA ALA A 108 -11.19 -20.50 -5.05
C ALA A 108 -12.05 -19.45 -5.76
N LEU A 109 -11.75 -18.17 -5.52
CA LEU A 109 -12.46 -17.06 -6.19
C LEU A 109 -12.23 -17.08 -7.71
N ARG A 110 -11.00 -17.34 -8.15
CA ARG A 110 -10.67 -17.46 -9.58
C ARG A 110 -11.45 -18.61 -10.26
N GLN A 111 -11.53 -19.76 -9.61
CA GLN A 111 -12.32 -20.88 -10.13
C GLN A 111 -13.81 -20.51 -10.21
N TYR A 112 -14.38 -19.96 -9.14
CA TYR A 112 -15.77 -19.51 -9.08
C TYR A 112 -16.10 -18.51 -10.21
N LEU A 113 -15.26 -17.50 -10.43
CA LEU A 113 -15.43 -16.49 -11.47
C LEU A 113 -15.25 -17.07 -12.88
N THR A 114 -14.30 -17.99 -13.07
CA THR A 114 -14.09 -18.66 -14.35
C THR A 114 -15.31 -19.48 -14.77
N GLU A 115 -15.96 -20.18 -13.82
CA GLU A 115 -17.20 -20.93 -14.05
C GLU A 115 -18.38 -20.01 -14.44
N ARG A 116 -18.30 -18.71 -14.11
CA ARG A 116 -19.25 -17.66 -14.49
C ARG A 116 -18.90 -16.93 -15.79
N GLY A 117 -17.79 -17.29 -16.41
CA GLY A 117 -17.39 -16.77 -17.72
C GLY A 117 -16.34 -15.66 -17.69
N HIS A 118 -15.84 -15.26 -16.51
CA HIS A 118 -14.74 -14.31 -16.42
C HIS A 118 -13.45 -14.90 -16.99
N LYS A 119 -12.70 -14.07 -17.71
CA LYS A 119 -11.46 -14.47 -18.40
C LYS A 119 -10.26 -13.80 -17.73
N PHE A 120 -9.47 -14.60 -17.09
CA PHE A 120 -8.23 -14.16 -16.45
C PHE A 120 -7.08 -14.12 -17.45
N THR A 121 -6.30 -13.07 -17.41
CA THR A 121 -5.16 -12.82 -18.30
C THR A 121 -3.82 -12.87 -17.58
N THR A 122 -3.80 -12.73 -16.24
CA THR A 122 -2.58 -12.68 -15.45
C THR A 122 -2.48 -13.84 -14.45
N GLU A 123 -1.31 -13.99 -13.86
CA GLU A 123 -1.05 -15.00 -12.82
C GLU A 123 -1.18 -14.43 -11.40
N THR A 124 -1.58 -13.15 -11.28
CA THR A 124 -1.65 -12.47 -9.99
C THR A 124 -2.92 -12.85 -9.22
N ASP A 125 -2.85 -12.73 -7.92
CA ASP A 125 -4.00 -12.80 -7.03
C ASP A 125 -4.90 -11.56 -7.15
N THR A 126 -4.34 -10.43 -7.54
CA THR A 126 -5.04 -9.13 -7.62
C THR A 126 -6.13 -9.09 -8.69
N GLU A 127 -5.93 -9.74 -9.83
CA GLU A 127 -6.91 -9.71 -10.93
C GLU A 127 -8.29 -10.23 -10.49
N VAL A 128 -8.31 -11.13 -9.49
CA VAL A 128 -9.54 -11.63 -8.87
C VAL A 128 -10.41 -10.50 -8.30
N ILE A 129 -9.80 -9.44 -7.76
CA ILE A 129 -10.53 -8.31 -7.17
C ILE A 129 -11.34 -7.57 -8.25
N ALA A 130 -10.72 -7.29 -9.40
CA ALA A 130 -11.38 -6.59 -10.50
C ALA A 130 -12.59 -7.37 -11.02
N HIS A 131 -12.41 -8.68 -11.27
CA HIS A 131 -13.49 -9.55 -11.73
C HIS A 131 -14.58 -9.77 -10.66
N LEU A 132 -14.22 -9.80 -9.40
CA LEU A 132 -15.20 -9.93 -8.31
C LEU A 132 -16.07 -8.68 -8.17
N ILE A 133 -15.48 -7.49 -8.34
CA ILE A 133 -16.23 -6.24 -8.41
C ILE A 133 -17.17 -6.24 -9.63
N GLU A 134 -16.69 -6.67 -10.80
CA GLU A 134 -17.49 -6.82 -12.02
C GLU A 134 -18.70 -7.72 -11.78
N GLU A 135 -18.51 -8.90 -11.17
CA GLU A 135 -19.58 -9.86 -10.85
C GLU A 135 -20.67 -9.25 -9.96
N PHE A 136 -20.28 -8.51 -8.91
CA PHE A 136 -21.24 -7.84 -8.03
C PHE A 136 -21.91 -6.60 -8.65
N TYR A 137 -21.28 -6.02 -9.67
CA TYR A 137 -21.82 -4.85 -10.39
C TYR A 137 -22.59 -5.20 -11.66
N SER A 138 -22.63 -6.50 -12.07
CA SER A 138 -23.09 -6.98 -13.38
C SER A 138 -24.43 -6.42 -13.85
N ASP A 139 -25.34 -6.13 -12.92
CA ASP A 139 -26.69 -5.68 -13.25
C ASP A 139 -26.84 -4.13 -13.17
N GLY A 140 -25.83 -3.40 -12.70
CA GLY A 140 -25.90 -1.94 -12.52
C GLY A 140 -26.98 -1.47 -11.53
N GLU A 141 -27.60 -2.38 -10.80
CA GLU A 141 -28.66 -2.08 -9.82
C GLU A 141 -28.10 -1.49 -8.52
N LEU A 142 -26.85 -1.82 -8.19
CA LEU A 142 -26.17 -1.35 -7.00
C LEU A 142 -25.28 -0.13 -7.31
N PRO A 143 -25.17 0.86 -6.40
CA PRO A 143 -24.10 1.85 -6.46
C PRO A 143 -22.74 1.17 -6.49
N PHE A 144 -21.81 1.65 -7.31
CA PHE A 144 -20.52 0.99 -7.53
C PHE A 144 -19.73 0.73 -6.22
N TRP A 145 -19.72 1.67 -5.27
CA TRP A 145 -19.07 1.48 -3.97
C TRP A 145 -19.63 0.28 -3.18
N LYS A 146 -20.92 -0.08 -3.38
CA LYS A 146 -21.50 -1.29 -2.78
C LYS A 146 -21.01 -2.56 -3.44
N ALA A 147 -20.81 -2.54 -4.76
CA ALA A 147 -20.19 -3.66 -5.47
C ALA A 147 -18.75 -3.87 -4.99
N VAL A 148 -17.95 -2.80 -4.85
CA VAL A 148 -16.60 -2.86 -4.27
C VAL A 148 -16.65 -3.45 -2.86
N ARG A 149 -17.53 -2.98 -2.00
CA ARG A 149 -17.68 -3.51 -0.64
C ARG A 149 -18.06 -4.99 -0.63
N SER A 150 -19.04 -5.39 -1.45
CA SER A 150 -19.47 -6.79 -1.54
C SER A 150 -18.33 -7.70 -1.99
N ALA A 151 -17.55 -7.26 -2.99
CA ALA A 151 -16.35 -7.96 -3.42
C ALA A 151 -15.33 -8.12 -2.28
N LEU A 152 -15.08 -7.06 -1.51
CA LEU A 152 -14.13 -7.09 -0.40
C LEU A 152 -14.60 -7.98 0.77
N SER A 153 -15.91 -8.18 0.94
CA SER A 153 -16.44 -9.07 1.96
C SER A 153 -16.22 -10.55 1.67
N GLU A 154 -15.95 -10.92 0.40
CA GLU A 154 -15.64 -12.29 -0.03
C GLU A 154 -14.13 -12.60 0.01
N ILE A 155 -13.30 -11.60 0.26
CA ILE A 155 -11.84 -11.72 0.23
C ILE A 155 -11.31 -12.12 1.61
N GLU A 156 -10.50 -13.18 1.63
CA GLU A 156 -9.65 -13.55 2.75
C GLU A 156 -8.21 -13.12 2.47
N GLY A 157 -7.56 -12.50 3.46
CA GLY A 157 -6.18 -12.02 3.33
C GLY A 157 -6.04 -10.52 3.60
N THR A 158 -5.01 -9.90 3.04
CA THR A 158 -4.70 -8.49 3.28
C THR A 158 -4.81 -7.67 2.01
N TYR A 159 -5.33 -6.45 2.13
CA TYR A 159 -5.39 -5.53 1.00
C TYR A 159 -5.27 -4.06 1.42
N GLY A 160 -4.56 -3.32 0.57
CA GLY A 160 -4.69 -1.88 0.40
C GLY A 160 -4.94 -1.66 -1.08
N ILE A 161 -6.10 -1.15 -1.47
CA ILE A 161 -6.50 -1.01 -2.87
C ILE A 161 -6.89 0.42 -3.23
N ALA A 162 -6.67 0.75 -4.51
CA ALA A 162 -7.34 1.88 -5.16
C ALA A 162 -7.95 1.40 -6.47
N VAL A 163 -9.19 1.79 -6.72
CA VAL A 163 -10.03 1.35 -7.83
C VAL A 163 -10.50 2.54 -8.63
N LEU A 164 -10.36 2.49 -9.96
CA LEU A 164 -11.02 3.36 -10.91
C LEU A 164 -12.19 2.63 -11.56
N PHE A 165 -13.24 3.38 -11.87
CA PHE A 165 -14.38 2.90 -12.61
C PHE A 165 -14.74 3.88 -13.73
N GLU A 166 -14.85 3.39 -14.98
CA GLU A 166 -15.08 4.19 -16.18
C GLU A 166 -16.31 5.09 -16.08
N ASP A 167 -17.42 4.53 -15.56
CA ASP A 167 -18.70 5.26 -15.47
C ASP A 167 -18.75 6.28 -14.30
N GLU A 168 -17.72 6.30 -13.42
CA GLU A 168 -17.55 7.29 -12.35
C GLU A 168 -16.17 7.98 -12.43
N PRO A 169 -15.87 8.74 -13.51
CA PRO A 169 -14.53 9.25 -13.82
C PRO A 169 -13.98 10.28 -12.82
N ARG A 170 -14.81 10.78 -11.91
CA ARG A 170 -14.43 11.75 -10.88
C ARG A 170 -14.39 11.15 -9.48
N LYS A 171 -14.11 9.86 -9.39
CA LYS A 171 -13.98 9.15 -8.10
C LYS A 171 -12.85 8.14 -8.14
N ILE A 172 -12.22 7.97 -6.98
CA ILE A 172 -11.35 6.85 -6.66
C ILE A 172 -11.96 6.14 -5.45
N PHE A 173 -12.08 4.81 -5.54
CA PHE A 173 -12.52 3.99 -4.41
C PHE A 173 -11.29 3.35 -3.78
N ALA A 174 -11.10 3.58 -2.49
CA ALA A 174 -9.94 3.09 -1.77
C ALA A 174 -10.39 2.27 -0.56
N ALA A 175 -9.73 1.16 -0.29
CA ALA A 175 -10.05 0.35 0.88
C ALA A 175 -8.80 -0.26 1.50
N ARG A 176 -8.88 -0.54 2.81
CA ARG A 176 -7.78 -1.11 3.57
C ARG A 176 -8.21 -2.24 4.48
N HIS A 177 -7.41 -3.33 4.46
CA HIS A 177 -7.38 -4.37 5.47
C HIS A 177 -5.96 -4.98 5.53
N GLY A 178 -5.27 -4.88 6.66
CA GLY A 178 -3.91 -5.41 6.85
C GLY A 178 -2.80 -4.59 6.18
N SER A 179 -2.94 -4.17 4.93
CA SER A 179 -1.94 -3.37 4.21
C SER A 179 -2.18 -1.87 4.39
N PRO A 180 -1.15 -1.04 4.68
CA PRO A 180 -1.33 0.38 4.95
C PRO A 180 -1.84 1.16 3.74
N LEU A 181 -2.79 2.07 3.98
CA LEU A 181 -3.27 3.02 3.00
C LEU A 181 -3.71 4.32 3.72
N LEU A 182 -3.47 5.46 3.10
CA LEU A 182 -3.84 6.77 3.60
C LEU A 182 -4.34 7.67 2.47
N ILE A 183 -5.03 8.74 2.84
CA ILE A 183 -5.48 9.78 1.93
C ILE A 183 -4.85 11.11 2.38
N GLY A 184 -4.04 11.72 1.52
CA GLY A 184 -3.61 13.10 1.66
C GLY A 184 -4.74 14.04 1.27
N ALA A 185 -5.20 14.86 2.24
CA ALA A 185 -6.30 15.79 2.04
C ALA A 185 -5.76 17.17 1.64
N GLY A 186 -5.79 17.49 0.35
CA GLY A 186 -5.50 18.81 -0.19
C GLY A 186 -6.74 19.71 -0.22
N ASP A 187 -6.58 20.92 -0.76
CA ASP A 187 -7.68 21.80 -1.08
C ASP A 187 -8.10 21.57 -2.54
N ASP A 188 -9.29 21.02 -2.79
CA ASP A 188 -9.78 20.59 -4.11
C ASP A 188 -8.91 19.51 -4.79
N GLU A 189 -8.16 18.74 -4.04
CA GLU A 189 -7.39 17.59 -4.52
C GLU A 189 -7.10 16.61 -3.40
N HIS A 190 -7.03 15.32 -3.74
CA HIS A 190 -6.69 14.27 -2.80
C HIS A 190 -5.70 13.29 -3.41
N ILE A 191 -4.83 12.72 -2.57
CA ILE A 191 -3.81 11.76 -2.97
C ILE A 191 -3.98 10.51 -2.11
N ILE A 192 -4.28 9.39 -2.73
CA ILE A 192 -4.30 8.08 -2.08
C ILE A 192 -2.87 7.52 -2.13
N ALA A 193 -2.34 7.04 -1.01
CA ALA A 193 -1.01 6.47 -0.99
C ALA A 193 -0.85 5.37 0.05
N SER A 194 0.04 4.43 -0.23
CA SER A 194 0.43 3.39 0.73
C SER A 194 1.46 3.85 1.75
N ASP A 195 2.02 5.07 1.58
CA ASP A 195 2.99 5.67 2.49
C ASP A 195 2.94 7.20 2.40
N ALA A 196 3.13 7.87 3.55
CA ALA A 196 3.11 9.33 3.66
C ALA A 196 4.21 10.02 2.83
N ALA A 197 5.31 9.32 2.53
CA ALA A 197 6.39 9.83 1.69
C ALA A 197 5.91 10.28 0.30
N ALA A 198 4.88 9.63 -0.26
CA ALA A 198 4.31 10.01 -1.55
C ALA A 198 3.48 11.30 -1.50
N VAL A 199 3.00 11.70 -0.32
CA VAL A 199 1.97 12.77 -0.15
C VAL A 199 2.56 14.06 0.38
N VAL A 200 3.63 13.99 1.18
CA VAL A 200 4.16 15.10 1.99
C VAL A 200 4.53 16.35 1.16
N ARG A 201 4.82 16.19 -0.13
CA ARG A 201 5.11 17.32 -1.03
C ARG A 201 3.87 18.17 -1.34
N TYR A 202 2.71 17.56 -1.27
CA TYR A 202 1.45 18.15 -1.73
C TYR A 202 0.57 18.61 -0.55
N THR A 203 0.59 17.87 0.55
CA THR A 203 -0.15 18.20 1.77
C THR A 203 0.48 17.58 3.01
N ASP A 204 0.37 18.26 4.14
CA ASP A 204 0.73 17.74 5.46
C ASP A 204 -0.48 17.11 6.20
N ARG A 205 -1.69 17.23 5.62
CA ARG A 205 -2.93 16.69 6.18
C ARG A 205 -3.20 15.30 5.61
N VAL A 206 -3.26 14.30 6.47
CA VAL A 206 -3.52 12.91 6.07
C VAL A 206 -4.62 12.28 6.88
N ILE A 207 -5.31 11.33 6.27
CA ILE A 207 -6.28 10.45 6.89
C ILE A 207 -5.75 9.03 6.71
N TYR A 208 -5.31 8.40 7.80
CA TYR A 208 -4.98 6.97 7.78
C TYR A 208 -6.28 6.18 7.78
N LEU A 209 -6.44 5.29 6.81
CA LEU A 209 -7.59 4.40 6.78
C LEU A 209 -7.47 3.36 7.88
N ASP A 210 -8.53 3.18 8.68
CA ASP A 210 -8.62 2.11 9.66
C ASP A 210 -8.92 0.76 8.99
N GLU A 211 -8.76 -0.35 9.75
CA GLU A 211 -9.06 -1.69 9.27
C GLU A 211 -10.52 -1.82 8.82
N GLY A 212 -10.73 -2.43 7.65
CA GLY A 212 -12.06 -2.63 7.08
C GLY A 212 -12.76 -1.34 6.62
N THR A 213 -12.00 -0.27 6.38
CA THR A 213 -12.54 1.00 5.87
C THR A 213 -12.52 1.04 4.35
N LEU A 214 -13.65 1.45 3.76
CA LEU A 214 -13.82 1.83 2.36
C LEU A 214 -14.01 3.36 2.28
N ALA A 215 -13.27 4.01 1.41
CA ALA A 215 -13.38 5.43 1.10
C ALA A 215 -13.77 5.65 -0.37
N THR A 216 -14.74 6.51 -0.60
CA THR A 216 -15.05 7.11 -1.91
C THR A 216 -14.49 8.52 -1.93
N VAL A 217 -13.51 8.76 -2.78
CA VAL A 217 -12.73 9.99 -2.85
C VAL A 217 -13.06 10.72 -4.15
N SER A 218 -13.50 11.96 -4.05
CA SER A 218 -13.67 12.90 -5.18
C SER A 218 -12.72 14.10 -5.00
N GLU A 219 -12.70 15.05 -5.91
CA GLU A 219 -11.84 16.24 -5.80
C GLU A 219 -12.18 17.13 -4.60
N ASP A 220 -13.43 17.10 -4.14
CA ASP A 220 -13.99 17.98 -3.12
C ASP A 220 -14.48 17.24 -1.85
N SER A 221 -14.50 15.91 -1.86
CA SER A 221 -15.05 15.15 -0.75
C SER A 221 -14.39 13.79 -0.53
N ILE A 222 -14.40 13.35 0.73
CA ILE A 222 -13.99 12.02 1.18
C ILE A 222 -15.13 11.45 2.01
N ILE A 223 -15.79 10.41 1.49
CA ILE A 223 -16.85 9.69 2.20
C ILE A 223 -16.28 8.33 2.60
N MET A 224 -16.33 8.02 3.89
CA MET A 224 -15.80 6.77 4.43
C MET A 224 -16.89 5.96 5.10
N SER A 225 -16.83 4.64 4.94
CA SER A 225 -17.68 3.68 5.65
C SER A 225 -16.86 2.45 6.02
N ASN A 226 -17.35 1.69 7.01
CA ASN A 226 -16.84 0.35 7.26
C ASN A 226 -17.57 -0.69 6.38
N LEU A 227 -17.16 -1.95 6.48
CA LEU A 227 -17.78 -3.05 5.74
C LEU A 227 -19.25 -3.30 6.14
N ASN A 228 -19.71 -2.79 7.27
CA ASN A 228 -21.12 -2.86 7.73
C ASN A 228 -21.97 -1.67 7.26
N GLU A 229 -21.50 -0.85 6.33
CA GLU A 229 -22.15 0.37 5.83
C GLU A 229 -22.28 1.52 6.86
N GLU A 230 -21.61 1.44 7.99
CA GLU A 230 -21.62 2.54 8.96
C GLU A 230 -20.64 3.62 8.50
N LEU A 231 -21.13 4.87 8.50
CA LEU A 231 -20.29 6.02 8.14
C LEU A 231 -19.18 6.22 9.17
N VAL A 232 -17.96 6.38 8.68
CA VAL A 232 -16.76 6.68 9.48
C VAL A 232 -16.40 8.15 9.28
N THR A 233 -16.24 8.88 10.37
CA THR A 233 -15.78 10.28 10.29
C THR A 233 -14.28 10.30 10.02
N PRO A 234 -13.81 10.96 8.93
CA PRO A 234 -12.38 11.08 8.64
C PRO A 234 -11.63 11.80 9.77
N LYS A 235 -10.57 11.21 10.28
CA LYS A 235 -9.68 11.82 11.26
C LYS A 235 -8.46 12.37 10.54
N ILE A 236 -8.39 13.70 10.41
CA ILE A 236 -7.24 14.35 9.78
C ILE A 236 -6.10 14.45 10.79
N GLU A 237 -4.96 13.90 10.43
CA GLU A 237 -3.70 14.02 11.17
C GLU A 237 -2.70 14.84 10.36
N ARG A 238 -1.68 15.41 11.03
CA ARG A 238 -0.60 16.14 10.36
C ARG A 238 0.65 15.29 10.31
N ILE A 239 1.26 15.23 9.12
CA ILE A 239 2.56 14.58 8.94
C ILE A 239 3.60 15.45 9.61
N SER A 240 4.38 14.86 10.52
CA SER A 240 5.50 15.54 11.20
C SER A 240 6.82 15.45 10.42
N MET A 241 6.88 14.59 9.38
CA MET A 241 8.09 14.41 8.55
C MET A 241 8.27 15.56 7.59
N THR A 242 9.51 16.00 7.42
CA THR A 242 9.90 17.02 6.43
C THR A 242 10.30 16.36 5.11
N LEU A 243 10.21 17.11 4.00
CA LEU A 243 10.71 16.64 2.68
C LEU A 243 12.17 16.20 2.73
N SER A 244 13.02 16.90 3.49
CA SER A 244 14.44 16.57 3.62
C SER A 244 14.70 15.23 4.29
N GLU A 245 13.79 14.79 5.17
CA GLU A 245 13.88 13.47 5.81
C GLU A 245 13.50 12.33 4.87
N ILE A 246 12.66 12.61 3.89
CA ILE A 246 12.17 11.62 2.91
C ILE A 246 13.09 11.54 1.70
N GLU A 247 13.72 12.64 1.31
CA GLU A 247 14.63 12.70 0.16
C GLU A 247 16.02 12.17 0.50
N LYS A 248 16.82 11.86 -0.52
CA LYS A 248 18.20 11.37 -0.33
C LYS A 248 19.12 12.39 0.37
N GLY A 249 18.71 13.65 0.53
CA GLY A 249 19.45 14.67 1.26
C GLY A 249 20.89 14.92 0.77
N GLY A 250 21.13 14.76 -0.55
CA GLY A 250 22.46 14.90 -1.17
C GLY A 250 23.29 13.60 -1.18
N PHE A 251 22.77 12.49 -0.70
CA PHE A 251 23.41 11.18 -0.82
C PHE A 251 23.03 10.47 -2.13
N ASP A 252 23.94 9.70 -2.70
CA ASP A 252 23.71 8.97 -3.95
C ASP A 252 22.64 7.86 -3.77
N HIS A 253 22.58 7.25 -2.60
CA HIS A 253 21.71 6.14 -2.26
C HIS A 253 21.04 6.32 -0.90
N PHE A 254 19.82 5.83 -0.73
CA PHE A 254 19.13 5.81 0.56
C PHE A 254 19.90 5.04 1.63
N MET A 255 20.47 3.89 1.31
CA MET A 255 21.31 3.13 2.24
C MET A 255 22.48 3.97 2.78
N LEU A 256 23.14 4.75 1.93
CA LEU A 256 24.23 5.62 2.37
C LEU A 256 23.72 6.71 3.32
N LYS A 257 22.57 7.34 3.01
CA LYS A 257 21.90 8.28 3.91
C LYS A 257 21.60 7.64 5.26
N GLU A 258 20.97 6.46 5.26
CA GLU A 258 20.60 5.72 6.46
C GLU A 258 21.81 5.38 7.34
N ILE A 259 22.94 5.01 6.72
CA ILE A 259 24.20 4.76 7.44
C ILE A 259 24.64 6.02 8.21
N PHE A 260 24.58 7.19 7.58
CA PHE A 260 24.99 8.45 8.23
C PHE A 260 23.94 8.97 9.22
N GLU A 261 22.68 8.60 9.06
CA GLU A 261 21.60 8.99 9.98
C GLU A 261 21.52 8.10 11.25
N GLN A 262 22.21 6.96 11.28
CA GLN A 262 22.16 6.02 12.43
C GLN A 262 22.34 6.67 13.81
N PRO A 263 23.28 7.61 14.05
CA PRO A 263 23.41 8.24 15.36
C PRO A 263 22.13 8.97 15.81
N VAL A 264 21.48 9.66 14.87
CA VAL A 264 20.24 10.42 15.13
C VAL A 264 19.05 9.49 15.30
N THR A 265 18.92 8.49 14.44
CA THR A 265 17.80 7.53 14.47
C THR A 265 17.84 6.65 15.71
N LEU A 266 19.02 6.19 16.14
CA LEU A 266 19.22 5.48 17.40
C LEU A 266 18.85 6.36 18.60
N GLN A 267 19.32 7.61 18.63
CA GLN A 267 18.98 8.55 19.68
C GLN A 267 17.47 8.79 19.78
N ASN A 268 16.79 8.93 18.63
CA ASN A 268 15.35 9.09 18.58
C ASN A 268 14.61 7.81 19.02
N ALA A 269 15.08 6.63 18.63
CA ALA A 269 14.52 5.35 19.04
C ALA A 269 14.64 5.10 20.56
N LEU A 270 15.71 5.59 21.18
CA LEU A 270 15.94 5.43 22.61
C LEU A 270 15.26 6.52 23.48
N ARG A 271 14.86 7.64 22.85
CA ARG A 271 14.28 8.78 23.56
C ARG A 271 13.03 8.40 24.36
N GLY A 272 13.06 8.63 25.68
CA GLY A 272 11.97 8.30 26.58
C GLY A 272 11.79 6.81 26.88
N ARG A 273 12.66 5.95 26.33
CA ARG A 273 12.62 4.50 26.55
C ARG A 273 13.69 4.00 27.52
N LEU A 274 14.79 4.71 27.66
CA LEU A 274 15.83 4.39 28.62
C LEU A 274 15.67 5.22 29.89
N ASN A 275 15.62 4.55 31.05
CA ASN A 275 15.81 5.15 32.35
C ASN A 275 17.22 4.81 32.86
N ILE A 276 18.17 5.68 32.57
CA ILE A 276 19.60 5.44 32.89
C ILE A 276 19.84 5.42 34.38
N GLU A 277 19.08 6.20 35.17
CA GLU A 277 19.24 6.28 36.63
C GLU A 277 18.83 4.99 37.33
N GLU A 278 17.77 4.34 36.84
CA GLU A 278 17.25 3.09 37.38
C GLU A 278 17.77 1.84 36.63
N GLY A 279 18.49 2.03 35.54
CA GLY A 279 18.94 0.93 34.68
C GLY A 279 17.81 0.14 34.03
N THR A 280 16.66 0.79 33.75
CA THR A 280 15.46 0.14 33.25
C THR A 280 15.06 0.64 31.87
N VAL A 281 14.21 -0.11 31.18
CA VAL A 281 13.67 0.22 29.86
C VAL A 281 12.15 0.36 29.95
N ARG A 282 11.60 1.41 29.32
CA ARG A 282 10.16 1.59 29.17
C ARG A 282 9.75 1.22 27.73
N LEU A 283 8.96 0.17 27.62
CA LEU A 283 8.39 -0.28 26.34
C LEU A 283 6.86 -0.22 26.48
N ASN A 284 6.28 0.97 26.32
CA ASN A 284 4.87 1.27 26.62
C ASN A 284 3.87 0.25 26.01
N GLY A 285 4.16 -0.30 24.83
CA GLY A 285 3.33 -1.33 24.21
C GLY A 285 3.38 -2.71 24.89
N LEU A 286 4.38 -2.96 25.74
CA LEU A 286 4.62 -4.24 26.42
C LEU A 286 4.35 -4.19 27.92
N GLU A 287 4.06 -3.03 28.49
CA GLU A 287 3.86 -2.87 29.95
C GLU A 287 2.79 -3.82 30.54
N ASN A 288 1.71 -4.06 29.79
CA ASN A 288 0.65 -4.96 30.21
C ASN A 288 0.97 -6.45 30.03
N TYR A 289 2.12 -6.77 29.45
CA TYR A 289 2.55 -8.14 29.13
C TYR A 289 3.83 -8.56 29.85
N PHE A 290 4.37 -7.74 30.77
CA PHE A 290 5.61 -8.06 31.46
C PHE A 290 5.57 -9.38 32.23
N ASP A 291 4.48 -9.67 32.93
CA ASP A 291 4.33 -10.94 33.64
C ASP A 291 4.34 -12.14 32.68
N TYR A 292 3.67 -12.00 31.50
CA TYR A 292 3.68 -13.02 30.46
C TYR A 292 5.08 -13.18 29.84
N LEU A 293 5.78 -12.08 29.57
CA LEU A 293 7.12 -12.10 28.95
C LEU A 293 8.16 -12.71 29.90
N HIS A 294 7.94 -12.64 31.22
CA HIS A 294 8.84 -13.23 32.21
C HIS A 294 8.82 -14.79 32.17
N ASP A 295 7.68 -15.35 31.76
CA ASP A 295 7.47 -16.80 31.71
C ASP A 295 7.70 -17.42 30.31
N VAL A 296 8.15 -16.61 29.33
CA VAL A 296 8.44 -17.07 27.97
C VAL A 296 9.66 -17.97 27.96
N GLU A 297 9.50 -19.19 27.47
CA GLU A 297 10.58 -20.19 27.34
C GLU A 297 11.25 -20.17 25.95
N ARG A 298 10.58 -19.60 24.93
CA ARG A 298 11.05 -19.58 23.54
C ARG A 298 10.60 -18.31 22.84
N ILE A 299 11.51 -17.69 22.08
CA ILE A 299 11.25 -16.53 21.21
C ILE A 299 11.57 -16.93 19.77
N ILE A 300 10.61 -16.70 18.86
CA ILE A 300 10.78 -16.89 17.42
C ILE A 300 10.76 -15.51 16.76
N ILE A 301 11.82 -15.18 16.03
CA ILE A 301 11.93 -13.90 15.31
C ILE A 301 11.88 -14.20 13.82
N THR A 302 10.91 -13.61 13.11
CA THR A 302 10.77 -13.74 11.66
C THR A 302 10.93 -12.38 10.99
N ALA A 303 11.80 -12.29 9.99
CA ALA A 303 12.05 -11.05 9.29
C ALA A 303 12.73 -11.31 7.93
N CYS A 304 12.86 -10.27 7.10
CA CYS A 304 13.66 -10.30 5.88
C CYS A 304 14.51 -9.03 5.75
N GLY A 305 15.53 -9.07 4.88
CA GLY A 305 16.43 -7.95 4.64
C GLY A 305 17.21 -7.52 5.87
N THR A 306 17.34 -6.21 6.09
CA THR A 306 18.08 -5.65 7.24
C THR A 306 17.43 -5.96 8.58
N SER A 307 16.12 -6.16 8.62
CA SER A 307 15.41 -6.60 9.82
C SER A 307 15.80 -8.03 10.23
N TRP A 308 16.03 -8.93 9.27
CA TRP A 308 16.54 -10.27 9.54
C TRP A 308 17.96 -10.23 10.12
N HIS A 309 18.84 -9.39 9.57
CA HIS A 309 20.19 -9.20 10.16
C HIS A 309 20.14 -8.67 11.60
N ALA A 310 19.20 -7.75 11.88
CA ALA A 310 18.96 -7.28 13.25
C ALA A 310 18.41 -8.41 14.16
N ALA A 311 17.55 -9.28 13.61
CA ALA A 311 17.01 -10.44 14.31
C ALA A 311 18.11 -11.43 14.72
N LEU A 312 19.07 -11.74 13.84
CA LEU A 312 20.22 -12.59 14.16
C LEU A 312 21.05 -12.02 15.33
N ILE A 313 21.29 -10.71 15.36
CA ILE A 313 21.98 -10.07 16.49
C ILE A 313 21.13 -10.19 17.76
N GLY A 314 19.81 -9.99 17.64
CA GLY A 314 18.87 -10.15 18.75
C GLY A 314 18.87 -11.58 19.30
N GLU A 315 18.94 -12.59 18.44
CA GLU A 315 19.05 -14.00 18.82
C GLU A 315 20.26 -14.24 19.73
N TYR A 316 21.47 -13.89 19.27
CA TYR A 316 22.68 -14.03 20.09
C TYR A 316 22.60 -13.30 21.44
N LEU A 317 22.04 -12.08 21.46
CA LEU A 317 21.91 -11.32 22.70
C LEU A 317 20.89 -11.96 23.67
N ILE A 318 19.77 -12.46 23.17
CA ILE A 318 18.74 -13.09 23.98
C ILE A 318 19.26 -14.41 24.54
N GLU A 319 19.94 -15.22 23.74
CA GLU A 319 20.53 -16.48 24.19
C GLU A 319 21.62 -16.24 25.26
N GLU A 320 22.50 -15.28 25.02
CA GLU A 320 23.59 -14.97 25.96
C GLU A 320 23.09 -14.33 27.27
N LEU A 321 22.16 -13.37 27.18
CA LEU A 321 21.73 -12.57 28.33
C LEU A 321 20.55 -13.18 29.08
N CYS A 322 19.62 -13.82 28.38
CA CYS A 322 18.39 -14.36 28.98
C CYS A 322 18.42 -15.88 29.14
N LEU A 323 19.41 -16.57 28.56
CA LEU A 323 19.51 -18.04 28.51
C LEU A 323 18.26 -18.69 27.89
N LEU A 324 17.58 -17.97 27.02
CA LEU A 324 16.45 -18.47 26.24
C LEU A 324 16.96 -18.95 24.89
N TYR A 325 16.58 -20.17 24.51
CA TYR A 325 16.89 -20.67 23.17
C TYR A 325 15.92 -20.11 22.16
N THR A 326 16.44 -19.54 21.08
CA THR A 326 15.68 -19.15 19.91
C THR A 326 15.82 -20.26 18.88
N SER A 327 14.76 -20.67 18.21
CA SER A 327 14.90 -21.62 17.11
C SER A 327 15.03 -20.86 15.80
N ASP A 328 16.01 -21.21 14.99
CA ASP A 328 16.02 -20.84 13.59
C ASP A 328 14.89 -21.59 12.88
N ALA A 329 13.89 -20.85 12.37
CA ALA A 329 12.77 -21.43 11.63
C ALA A 329 13.20 -22.03 10.26
N ALA A 330 14.49 -21.92 9.91
CA ALA A 330 15.05 -22.48 8.68
C ALA A 330 15.54 -23.94 8.83
N ASP A 331 15.58 -24.49 10.03
CA ASP A 331 16.05 -25.86 10.30
C ASP A 331 14.90 -26.87 10.54
N GLU A 332 13.63 -26.47 10.41
CA GLU A 332 12.46 -27.33 10.33
C GLU A 332 11.80 -27.19 8.93
#